data_e4733ffed80bc2a65bf9e1c2f760f432
#
_entry.id   e4733ffed80bc2a65bf9e1c2f760f432
#
_cell.length_a   1.000
_cell.length_b   1.000
_cell.length_c   1.000
_cell.angle_alpha   90.00
_cell.angle_beta   90.00
_cell.angle_gamma   90.00
#
_symmetry.space_group_name_H-M   'P 1'
#
loop_
_entity.id
_entity.type
_entity.pdbx_description
1 polymer ?
#
loop_
_entity_poly.entity_id
_entity_poly.type
_entity_poly.pdbx_seq_one_letter_code
_entity_poly.pdbx_strand_id
1 'polypeptide(L)'
;MNQIRKILLLILPLVLVSTMSVKAQVVTSEENSEAYLKEFDMYSFKDAGIKIKDSTVLFQHLFGVKYGYAISSVTFSNTKTHKSFASMNNYGVYYTYFHSLLGTMPFFGFQTGIAHTQLGYTHVTRYSDNSSEELPQVYNALELPLSSVFRADMNWMRLMFGIGGWGYYIYDTEIPGGIPSTTNQYGFGLLGQAGIAVKLNPFELHLEASYKYGLTEFLDPKIYSEDYWTYTHATQLQFSAGLFLNFGSKHYKKKK
;
A
#
# COMPACT_ATOMS: atom_id res chain seq x y z
N MET A 1 -20.99 -11.64 -16.37
CA MET A 1 -20.20 -12.87 -16.23
C MET A 1 -18.82 -12.85 -16.92
N ASN A 2 -18.61 -12.02 -17.98
CA ASN A 2 -17.30 -11.98 -18.68
C ASN A 2 -16.21 -11.09 -18.05
N GLN A 3 -16.56 -10.14 -17.21
CA GLN A 3 -15.58 -9.22 -16.59
C GLN A 3 -14.78 -9.87 -15.45
N ILE A 4 -15.45 -10.65 -14.60
CA ILE A 4 -14.80 -11.36 -13.48
C ILE A 4 -13.76 -12.37 -14.00
N ARG A 5 -14.03 -13.05 -15.14
CA ARG A 5 -13.05 -13.95 -15.78
C ARG A 5 -11.80 -13.23 -16.27
N LYS A 6 -11.90 -12.01 -16.77
CA LYS A 6 -10.75 -11.21 -17.22
C LYS A 6 -9.87 -10.75 -16.05
N ILE A 7 -10.47 -10.41 -14.93
CA ILE A 7 -9.76 -10.02 -13.69
C ILE A 7 -9.03 -11.23 -13.10
N LEU A 8 -9.69 -12.40 -13.04
CA LEU A 8 -9.06 -13.64 -12.56
C LEU A 8 -7.87 -14.07 -13.43
N LEU A 9 -7.96 -13.89 -14.76
CA LEU A 9 -6.88 -14.20 -15.71
C LEU A 9 -5.67 -13.25 -15.58
N LEU A 10 -5.86 -12.03 -15.07
CA LEU A 10 -4.78 -11.07 -14.82
C LEU A 10 -4.08 -11.30 -13.46
N ILE A 11 -4.82 -11.78 -12.47
CA ILE A 11 -4.29 -12.06 -11.12
C ILE A 11 -3.55 -13.41 -11.07
N LEU A 12 -4.03 -14.40 -11.82
CA LEU A 12 -3.47 -15.75 -11.84
C LEU A 12 -1.96 -15.81 -12.20
N PRO A 13 -1.45 -15.10 -13.23
CA PRO A 13 -0.02 -15.10 -13.53
C PRO A 13 0.81 -14.36 -12.47
N LEU A 14 0.26 -13.34 -11.80
CA LEU A 14 0.97 -12.61 -10.74
C LEU A 14 1.18 -13.49 -9.50
N VAL A 15 0.18 -14.30 -9.15
CA VAL A 15 0.29 -15.29 -8.06
C VAL A 15 1.23 -16.44 -8.45
N LEU A 16 1.20 -16.90 -9.71
CA LEU A 16 2.08 -17.95 -10.20
C LEU A 16 3.55 -17.52 -10.25
N VAL A 17 3.85 -16.28 -10.65
CA VAL A 17 5.22 -15.74 -10.64
C VAL A 17 5.75 -15.63 -9.21
N SER A 18 4.92 -15.23 -8.24
CA SER A 18 5.32 -15.16 -6.83
C SER A 18 5.61 -16.55 -6.24
N THR A 19 4.83 -17.57 -6.61
CA THR A 19 5.02 -18.95 -6.12
C THR A 19 6.22 -19.66 -6.79
N MET A 20 6.53 -19.35 -8.05
CA MET A 20 7.72 -19.90 -8.73
C MET A 20 9.02 -19.31 -8.17
N SER A 21 9.04 -18.02 -7.84
CA SER A 21 10.20 -17.39 -7.20
C SER A 21 10.50 -17.97 -5.81
N VAL A 22 9.47 -18.32 -5.05
CA VAL A 22 9.63 -18.93 -3.71
C VAL A 22 10.24 -20.33 -3.80
N LYS A 23 9.86 -21.15 -4.80
CA LYS A 23 10.44 -22.50 -4.96
C LYS A 23 11.89 -22.49 -5.45
N ALA A 24 12.26 -21.54 -6.31
CA ALA A 24 13.64 -21.41 -6.80
C ALA A 24 14.62 -20.96 -5.69
N GLN A 25 14.15 -20.17 -4.73
CA GLN A 25 14.97 -19.73 -3.61
C GLN A 25 15.13 -20.77 -2.48
N VAL A 26 14.16 -21.66 -2.31
CA VAL A 26 14.20 -22.67 -1.23
C VAL A 26 15.25 -23.76 -1.48
N VAL A 27 15.56 -24.08 -2.75
CA VAL A 27 16.51 -25.16 -3.09
C VAL A 27 17.98 -24.74 -3.03
N THR A 28 18.28 -23.43 -3.08
CA THR A 28 19.68 -22.93 -3.08
C THR A 28 20.12 -22.29 -1.76
N SER A 29 19.25 -22.24 -0.72
CA SER A 29 19.43 -21.28 0.36
C SER A 29 20.24 -21.75 1.56
N GLU A 30 20.41 -23.03 1.83
CA GLU A 30 21.10 -23.44 3.08
C GLU A 30 22.63 -23.38 2.97
N GLU A 31 23.20 -23.79 1.87
CA GLU A 31 24.65 -23.82 1.68
C GLU A 31 25.22 -22.45 1.28
N ASN A 32 24.50 -21.70 0.45
CA ASN A 32 24.88 -20.35 0.06
C ASN A 32 24.63 -19.30 1.15
N SER A 33 23.62 -19.46 2.00
CA SER A 33 23.36 -18.50 3.08
C SER A 33 24.48 -18.47 4.13
N GLU A 34 25.14 -19.59 4.39
CA GLU A 34 26.29 -19.65 5.29
C GLU A 34 27.55 -19.00 4.68
N ALA A 35 27.76 -19.15 3.37
CA ALA A 35 28.85 -18.52 2.64
C ALA A 35 28.65 -16.99 2.55
N TYR A 36 27.45 -16.55 2.19
CA TYR A 36 27.13 -15.11 2.16
C TYR A 36 27.16 -14.45 3.53
N LEU A 37 26.73 -15.14 4.58
CA LEU A 37 26.83 -14.62 5.96
C LEU A 37 28.28 -14.51 6.43
N LYS A 38 29.18 -15.41 5.99
CA LYS A 38 30.62 -15.31 6.30
C LYS A 38 31.30 -14.15 5.56
N GLU A 39 30.94 -13.95 4.29
CA GLU A 39 31.48 -12.85 3.48
C GLU A 39 30.94 -11.48 3.95
N PHE A 40 29.69 -11.45 4.40
CA PHE A 40 29.04 -10.27 4.97
C PHE A 40 29.58 -9.85 6.33
N ASP A 41 29.91 -10.81 7.20
CA ASP A 41 30.54 -10.54 8.51
C ASP A 41 31.94 -9.93 8.33
N MET A 42 32.56 -10.12 7.16
CA MET A 42 33.94 -9.70 6.89
C MET A 42 34.05 -8.28 6.30
N TYR A 43 33.06 -7.77 5.54
CA TYR A 43 33.28 -6.57 4.73
C TYR A 43 32.38 -5.36 4.99
N SER A 44 31.20 -5.44 5.60
CA SER A 44 30.27 -4.33 5.52
C SER A 44 29.79 -3.69 6.82
N PHE A 45 29.74 -4.41 7.93
CA PHE A 45 29.22 -3.84 9.18
C PHE A 45 30.31 -3.47 10.20
N LYS A 46 31.48 -4.06 10.16
CA LYS A 46 32.61 -3.65 11.02
C LYS A 46 33.04 -2.22 10.72
N ASP A 47 33.10 -1.86 9.46
CA ASP A 47 33.51 -0.52 9.01
C ASP A 47 32.45 0.56 9.23
N ALA A 48 31.16 0.18 9.21
CA ALA A 48 30.05 1.10 9.50
C ALA A 48 29.72 1.23 11.00
N GLY A 49 30.40 0.50 11.88
CA GLY A 49 30.13 0.52 13.33
C GLY A 49 28.79 -0.09 13.74
N ILE A 50 28.07 -0.73 12.82
CA ILE A 50 26.76 -1.32 13.07
C ILE A 50 26.95 -2.73 13.65
N LYS A 51 26.67 -2.89 14.93
CA LYS A 51 26.65 -4.20 15.59
C LYS A 51 25.36 -4.93 15.27
N ILE A 52 25.42 -6.02 14.50
CA ILE A 52 24.29 -6.94 14.34
C ILE A 52 24.04 -7.61 15.69
N LYS A 53 22.89 -7.35 16.30
CA LYS A 53 22.48 -8.02 17.53
C LYS A 53 22.06 -9.46 17.20
N ASP A 54 22.31 -10.40 18.14
CA ASP A 54 21.91 -11.81 18.03
C ASP A 54 20.40 -12.04 17.82
N SER A 55 19.61 -10.97 17.87
CA SER A 55 18.14 -10.95 17.66
C SER A 55 17.71 -10.41 16.29
N THR A 56 18.64 -10.20 15.35
CA THR A 56 18.27 -9.67 14.02
C THR A 56 17.44 -10.69 13.25
N VAL A 57 16.25 -10.30 12.84
CA VAL A 57 15.34 -11.14 12.05
C VAL A 57 15.77 -11.11 10.60
N LEU A 58 16.20 -12.26 10.05
CA LEU A 58 16.69 -12.38 8.67
C LEU A 58 15.54 -12.36 7.67
N PHE A 59 14.48 -13.10 7.93
CA PHE A 59 13.26 -13.02 7.14
C PHE A 59 12.02 -13.20 8.03
N GLN A 60 10.92 -12.64 7.59
CA GLN A 60 9.68 -12.65 8.33
C GLN A 60 8.49 -12.50 7.38
N HIS A 61 7.48 -13.31 7.60
CA HIS A 61 6.20 -13.24 6.91
C HIS A 61 5.14 -12.72 7.88
N LEU A 62 4.46 -11.66 7.46
CA LEU A 62 3.35 -11.08 8.20
C LEU A 62 2.11 -11.09 7.32
N PHE A 63 1.03 -11.63 7.84
CA PHE A 63 -0.29 -11.55 7.21
C PHE A 63 -1.26 -10.91 8.19
N GLY A 64 -2.05 -9.95 7.73
CA GLY A 64 -2.93 -9.23 8.62
C GLY A 64 -4.04 -8.47 7.93
N VAL A 65 -4.84 -7.84 8.76
CA VAL A 65 -5.94 -6.98 8.35
C VAL A 65 -5.68 -5.56 8.82
N LYS A 66 -6.06 -4.59 8.01
CA LYS A 66 -6.05 -3.16 8.38
C LYS A 66 -7.46 -2.60 8.26
N TYR A 67 -7.77 -1.69 9.15
CA TYR A 67 -8.96 -0.85 9.11
C TYR A 67 -8.54 0.61 9.31
N GLY A 68 -9.15 1.55 8.57
CA GLY A 68 -8.64 2.91 8.59
C GLY A 68 -9.67 3.99 8.29
N TYR A 69 -9.29 5.20 8.70
CA TYR A 69 -9.92 6.46 8.36
C TYR A 69 -9.15 7.10 7.21
N ALA A 70 -9.84 7.49 6.15
CA ALA A 70 -9.23 8.12 4.99
C ALA A 70 -9.88 9.46 4.67
N ILE A 71 -9.06 10.40 4.26
CA ILE A 71 -9.45 11.70 3.72
C ILE A 71 -9.08 11.68 2.24
N SER A 72 -10.08 11.58 1.38
CA SER A 72 -9.93 11.56 -0.07
C SER A 72 -10.23 12.92 -0.66
N SER A 73 -9.56 13.25 -1.76
CA SER A 73 -9.83 14.44 -2.55
C SER A 73 -9.50 14.17 -4.01
N VAL A 74 -10.06 14.96 -4.90
CA VAL A 74 -9.67 15.00 -6.31
C VAL A 74 -9.12 16.38 -6.61
N THR A 75 -7.88 16.44 -7.07
CA THR A 75 -7.24 17.69 -7.47
C THR A 75 -7.65 18.01 -8.90
N PHE A 76 -8.17 19.20 -9.13
CA PHE A 76 -8.54 19.72 -10.45
C PHE A 76 -7.55 20.77 -10.92
N SER A 77 -7.21 20.77 -12.23
CA SER A 77 -6.28 21.75 -12.81
C SER A 77 -6.88 23.15 -12.92
N ASN A 78 -8.19 23.29 -12.94
CA ASN A 78 -8.89 24.58 -12.89
C ASN A 78 -9.60 24.72 -11.54
N THR A 79 -9.73 25.96 -11.09
CA THR A 79 -10.31 26.33 -9.79
C THR A 79 -11.78 25.94 -9.73
N LYS A 80 -12.08 24.73 -9.23
CA LYS A 80 -13.42 24.33 -8.83
C LYS A 80 -13.52 24.29 -7.32
N THR A 81 -14.66 24.74 -6.82
CA THR A 81 -14.95 24.66 -5.39
C THR A 81 -15.32 23.23 -5.06
N HIS A 82 -14.39 22.52 -4.47
CA HIS A 82 -14.60 21.17 -3.94
C HIS A 82 -13.92 21.05 -2.59
N LYS A 83 -14.41 20.12 -1.78
CA LYS A 83 -13.85 19.78 -0.47
C LYS A 83 -13.40 18.33 -0.47
N SER A 84 -12.51 18.00 0.43
CA SER A 84 -12.16 16.61 0.69
C SER A 84 -13.34 15.85 1.29
N PHE A 85 -13.40 14.57 1.00
CA PHE A 85 -14.35 13.61 1.55
C PHE A 85 -13.63 12.72 2.57
N ALA A 86 -14.25 12.51 3.72
CA ALA A 86 -13.70 11.67 4.78
C ALA A 86 -14.55 10.42 4.99
N SER A 87 -13.89 9.25 5.11
CA SER A 87 -14.55 7.97 5.29
C SER A 87 -13.83 7.08 6.29
N MET A 88 -14.62 6.34 7.08
CA MET A 88 -14.16 5.24 7.92
C MET A 88 -14.25 3.86 7.21
N ASN A 89 -14.79 3.81 6.00
CA ASN A 89 -15.04 2.57 5.29
C ASN A 89 -13.82 2.14 4.43
N ASN A 90 -12.67 1.97 5.10
CA ASN A 90 -11.43 1.56 4.44
C ASN A 90 -10.85 0.36 5.21
N TYR A 91 -10.83 -0.80 4.58
CA TYR A 91 -10.37 -2.04 5.21
C TYR A 91 -9.79 -2.99 4.16
N GLY A 92 -8.90 -3.87 4.60
CA GLY A 92 -8.28 -4.82 3.68
C GLY A 92 -7.42 -5.85 4.36
N VAL A 93 -6.95 -6.78 3.54
CA VAL A 93 -6.00 -7.83 3.93
C VAL A 93 -4.66 -7.52 3.29
N TYR A 94 -3.60 -7.72 4.06
CA TYR A 94 -2.25 -7.35 3.67
C TYR A 94 -1.27 -8.48 3.99
N TYR A 95 -0.28 -8.58 3.14
CA TYR A 95 0.85 -9.47 3.32
C TYR A 95 2.13 -8.65 3.25
N THR A 96 3.00 -8.83 4.24
CA THR A 96 4.32 -8.19 4.27
C THR A 96 5.39 -9.27 4.40
N TYR A 97 6.37 -9.20 3.52
CA TYR A 97 7.51 -10.09 3.52
C TYR A 97 8.79 -9.29 3.71
N PHE A 98 9.46 -9.51 4.82
CA PHE A 98 10.79 -8.98 5.06
C PHE A 98 11.82 -10.03 4.73
N HIS A 99 12.82 -9.65 3.95
CA HIS A 99 13.91 -10.50 3.55
C HIS A 99 15.22 -9.72 3.59
N SER A 100 16.28 -10.36 4.03
CA SER A 100 17.60 -9.75 3.90
C SER A 100 17.98 -9.75 2.41
N LEU A 101 17.70 -8.64 1.73
CA LEU A 101 18.00 -8.48 0.31
C LEU A 101 19.51 -8.65 0.08
N LEU A 102 19.87 -9.62 -0.74
CA LEU A 102 21.27 -10.02 -1.01
C LEU A 102 22.08 -10.36 0.27
N GLY A 103 21.43 -10.75 1.37
CA GLY A 103 22.08 -10.97 2.65
C GLY A 103 22.52 -9.70 3.39
N THR A 104 22.30 -8.52 2.80
CA THR A 104 22.89 -7.26 3.25
C THR A 104 21.90 -6.29 3.89
N MET A 105 20.61 -6.44 3.61
CA MET A 105 19.57 -5.50 4.05
C MET A 105 18.44 -6.19 4.83
N PRO A 106 18.66 -6.63 6.09
CA PRO A 106 17.61 -7.31 6.87
C PRO A 106 16.43 -6.39 7.24
N PHE A 107 16.56 -5.10 6.98
CA PHE A 107 15.57 -4.07 7.22
C PHE A 107 14.62 -3.83 6.03
N PHE A 108 14.81 -4.52 4.91
CA PHE A 108 14.03 -4.34 3.68
C PHE A 108 12.92 -5.39 3.56
N GLY A 109 11.81 -5.01 2.97
CA GLY A 109 10.69 -5.90 2.69
C GLY A 109 9.75 -5.36 1.63
N PHE A 110 8.77 -6.18 1.31
CA PHE A 110 7.68 -5.83 0.40
C PHE A 110 6.34 -6.01 1.11
N GLN A 111 5.44 -5.08 0.87
CA GLN A 111 4.05 -5.19 1.33
C GLN A 111 3.12 -5.10 0.13
N THR A 112 2.15 -5.99 0.10
CA THR A 112 1.03 -5.97 -0.86
C THR A 112 -0.26 -6.31 -0.14
N GLY A 113 -1.40 -6.09 -0.80
CA GLY A 113 -2.69 -6.39 -0.20
C GLY A 113 -3.83 -6.23 -1.18
N ILE A 114 -5.03 -6.52 -0.69
CA ILE A 114 -6.30 -6.21 -1.35
C ILE A 114 -7.13 -5.48 -0.34
N ALA A 115 -7.58 -4.28 -0.68
CA ALA A 115 -8.36 -3.45 0.22
C ALA A 115 -9.58 -2.86 -0.46
N HIS A 116 -10.65 -2.70 0.31
CA HIS A 116 -11.74 -1.82 -0.01
C HIS A 116 -11.40 -0.42 0.45
N THR A 117 -11.64 0.58 -0.39
CA THR A 117 -11.45 1.99 -0.08
C THR A 117 -12.57 2.82 -0.69
N GLN A 118 -12.88 3.93 -0.04
CA GLN A 118 -13.75 4.95 -0.61
C GLN A 118 -12.91 6.13 -1.10
N LEU A 119 -13.02 6.40 -2.40
CA LEU A 119 -12.44 7.56 -3.06
C LEU A 119 -13.54 8.58 -3.30
N GLY A 120 -13.21 9.87 -3.33
CA GLY A 120 -14.20 10.87 -3.64
C GLY A 120 -13.82 12.28 -3.24
N TYR A 121 -14.79 13.16 -3.44
CA TYR A 121 -14.72 14.57 -3.10
C TYR A 121 -16.12 15.10 -2.86
N THR A 122 -16.26 16.24 -2.20
CA THR A 122 -17.53 16.94 -2.03
C THR A 122 -17.59 18.12 -2.99
N HIS A 123 -18.54 18.10 -3.91
CA HIS A 123 -18.81 19.23 -4.78
C HIS A 123 -19.59 20.28 -4.02
N VAL A 124 -19.16 21.54 -4.09
CA VAL A 124 -19.81 22.67 -3.41
C VAL A 124 -20.37 23.62 -4.45
N THR A 125 -21.68 23.65 -4.56
CA THR A 125 -22.41 24.63 -5.40
C THR A 125 -22.77 25.82 -4.55
N ARG A 126 -22.36 27.02 -4.97
CA ARG A 126 -22.71 28.28 -4.32
C ARG A 126 -23.80 28.98 -5.12
N TYR A 127 -24.87 29.35 -4.47
CA TYR A 127 -25.96 30.12 -5.05
C TYR A 127 -25.78 31.61 -4.81
N SER A 128 -26.49 32.43 -5.58
CA SER A 128 -26.44 33.92 -5.50
C SER A 128 -26.92 34.49 -4.17
N ASP A 129 -27.69 33.75 -3.42
CA ASP A 129 -28.19 34.09 -2.07
C ASP A 129 -27.21 33.79 -0.93
N ASN A 130 -25.94 33.46 -1.25
CA ASN A 130 -24.90 32.98 -0.33
C ASN A 130 -25.20 31.62 0.31
N SER A 131 -26.25 30.92 -0.08
CA SER A 131 -26.43 29.54 0.32
C SER A 131 -25.43 28.62 -0.44
N SER A 132 -25.07 27.50 0.16
CA SER A 132 -24.22 26.50 -0.47
C SER A 132 -24.80 25.11 -0.28
N GLU A 133 -24.81 24.33 -1.35
CA GLU A 133 -25.16 22.92 -1.33
C GLU A 133 -23.91 22.07 -1.48
N GLU A 134 -23.76 21.09 -0.59
CA GLU A 134 -22.64 20.14 -0.58
C GLU A 134 -23.13 18.76 -1.05
N LEU A 135 -22.62 18.32 -2.18
CA LEU A 135 -22.97 17.02 -2.76
C LEU A 135 -21.73 16.09 -2.75
N PRO A 136 -21.69 15.12 -1.84
CA PRO A 136 -20.58 14.16 -1.81
C PRO A 136 -20.62 13.27 -3.06
N GLN A 137 -19.48 13.12 -3.70
CA GLN A 137 -19.25 12.23 -4.83
C GLN A 137 -18.37 11.09 -4.32
N VAL A 138 -18.99 9.97 -3.96
CA VAL A 138 -18.33 8.84 -3.30
C VAL A 138 -18.28 7.64 -4.23
N TYR A 139 -17.08 7.07 -4.37
CA TYR A 139 -16.81 5.91 -5.22
C TYR A 139 -16.20 4.79 -4.37
N ASN A 140 -16.81 3.63 -4.44
CA ASN A 140 -16.31 2.41 -3.80
C ASN A 140 -15.32 1.72 -4.72
N ALA A 141 -14.10 1.53 -4.25
CA ALA A 141 -13.01 0.98 -5.03
C ALA A 141 -12.34 -0.21 -4.36
N LEU A 142 -11.91 -1.16 -5.18
CA LEU A 142 -10.97 -2.21 -4.81
C LEU A 142 -9.56 -1.69 -5.08
N GLU A 143 -8.69 -1.79 -4.07
CA GLU A 143 -7.32 -1.29 -4.12
C GLU A 143 -6.30 -2.41 -4.03
N LEU A 144 -5.22 -2.28 -4.80
CA LEU A 144 -4.06 -3.17 -4.82
C LEU A 144 -2.79 -2.34 -4.55
N PRO A 145 -2.39 -2.16 -3.28
CA PRO A 145 -1.13 -1.53 -2.94
C PRO A 145 0.05 -2.49 -3.14
N LEU A 146 1.16 -1.96 -3.61
CA LEU A 146 2.44 -2.64 -3.71
C LEU A 146 3.54 -1.69 -3.28
N SER A 147 4.21 -1.96 -2.18
CA SER A 147 5.25 -1.07 -1.64
C SER A 147 6.49 -1.83 -1.18
N SER A 148 7.63 -1.20 -1.36
CA SER A 148 8.87 -1.53 -0.68
C SER A 148 8.82 -0.93 0.71
N VAL A 149 9.09 -1.73 1.74
CA VAL A 149 9.00 -1.32 3.14
C VAL A 149 10.35 -1.46 3.81
N PHE A 150 10.79 -0.39 4.45
CA PHE A 150 11.97 -0.37 5.30
C PHE A 150 11.53 -0.41 6.75
N ARG A 151 12.25 -1.19 7.57
CA ARG A 151 11.98 -1.31 9.00
C ARG A 151 13.19 -0.99 9.85
N ALA A 152 12.96 -0.35 10.99
CA ALA A 152 13.93 -0.22 12.08
C ALA A 152 13.37 -0.93 13.30
N ASP A 153 13.97 -2.06 13.66
CA ASP A 153 13.53 -2.89 14.78
C ASP A 153 14.10 -2.40 16.10
N MET A 154 13.22 -2.13 17.06
CA MET A 154 13.54 -1.91 18.47
C MET A 154 13.07 -3.13 19.28
N ASN A 155 13.31 -3.15 20.59
CA ASN A 155 13.00 -4.32 21.42
C ASN A 155 11.53 -4.76 21.30
N TRP A 156 10.58 -3.87 21.61
CA TRP A 156 9.13 -4.13 21.64
C TRP A 156 8.36 -3.46 20.50
N MET A 157 9.01 -2.57 19.76
CA MET A 157 8.39 -1.82 18.66
C MET A 157 9.24 -1.87 17.38
N ARG A 158 8.64 -1.45 16.29
CA ARG A 158 9.26 -1.34 14.97
C ARG A 158 8.79 -0.04 14.33
N LEU A 159 9.70 0.70 13.73
CA LEU A 159 9.36 1.78 12.81
C LEU A 159 9.35 1.24 11.39
N MET A 160 8.41 1.70 10.58
CA MET A 160 8.25 1.29 9.19
C MET A 160 8.11 2.52 8.31
N PHE A 161 8.77 2.47 7.15
CA PHE A 161 8.61 3.44 6.08
C PHE A 161 8.47 2.68 4.76
N GLY A 162 7.57 3.12 3.91
CA GLY A 162 7.36 2.46 2.64
C GLY A 162 7.12 3.45 1.51
N ILE A 163 7.55 3.04 0.32
CA ILE A 163 7.26 3.74 -0.93
C ILE A 163 6.90 2.71 -1.98
N GLY A 164 5.95 3.05 -2.84
CA GLY A 164 5.51 2.14 -3.87
C GLY A 164 4.47 2.71 -4.79
N GLY A 165 3.71 1.82 -5.38
CA GLY A 165 2.55 2.14 -6.21
C GLY A 165 1.28 1.58 -5.62
N TRP A 166 0.18 2.09 -6.09
CA TRP A 166 -1.15 1.56 -5.83
C TRP A 166 -1.99 1.60 -7.09
N GLY A 167 -2.80 0.57 -7.28
CA GLY A 167 -3.81 0.54 -8.31
C GLY A 167 -5.19 0.45 -7.69
N TYR A 168 -6.21 0.98 -8.37
CA TYR A 168 -7.59 0.86 -7.91
C TYR A 168 -8.54 0.55 -9.06
N TYR A 169 -9.65 -0.07 -8.70
CA TYR A 169 -10.79 -0.32 -9.58
C TYR A 169 -12.07 0.12 -8.88
N ILE A 170 -12.75 1.12 -9.45
CA ILE A 170 -14.05 1.59 -8.98
C ILE A 170 -15.12 0.60 -9.46
N TYR A 171 -15.79 -0.05 -8.52
CA TYR A 171 -16.80 -1.06 -8.82
C TYR A 171 -18.22 -0.59 -8.52
N ASP A 172 -18.38 0.47 -7.68
CA ASP A 172 -19.67 1.00 -7.26
C ASP A 172 -19.56 2.47 -6.85
N THR A 173 -20.69 3.16 -6.70
CA THR A 173 -20.76 4.55 -6.26
C THR A 173 -22.05 4.82 -5.48
N GLU A 174 -21.98 5.78 -4.56
CA GLU A 174 -23.15 6.28 -3.84
C GLU A 174 -23.90 7.38 -4.60
N ILE A 175 -23.44 7.73 -5.82
CA ILE A 175 -24.07 8.74 -6.66
C ILE A 175 -25.36 8.18 -7.28
N PRO A 176 -26.49 8.88 -7.17
CA PRO A 176 -27.72 8.47 -7.83
C PRO A 176 -27.53 8.33 -9.35
N GLY A 177 -27.94 7.21 -9.91
CA GLY A 177 -27.76 6.90 -11.34
C GLY A 177 -26.53 6.07 -11.67
N GLY A 178 -25.70 5.72 -10.67
CA GLY A 178 -24.54 4.85 -10.83
C GLY A 178 -23.26 5.60 -11.22
N ILE A 179 -22.22 4.86 -11.59
CA ILE A 179 -20.93 5.43 -11.95
C ILE A 179 -21.07 6.29 -13.20
N PRO A 180 -20.77 7.61 -13.14
CA PRO A 180 -20.84 8.48 -14.31
C PRO A 180 -19.92 7.99 -15.44
N SER A 181 -20.36 8.08 -16.68
CA SER A 181 -19.57 7.67 -17.86
C SER A 181 -18.26 8.45 -18.01
N THR A 182 -18.17 9.60 -17.36
CA THR A 182 -17.01 10.47 -17.31
C THR A 182 -15.99 10.07 -16.23
N THR A 183 -16.27 9.05 -15.43
CA THR A 183 -15.37 8.56 -14.38
C THR A 183 -14.52 7.42 -14.90
N ASN A 184 -13.20 7.54 -14.79
CA ASN A 184 -12.28 6.46 -15.09
C ASN A 184 -12.33 5.40 -13.98
N GLN A 185 -12.83 4.21 -14.31
CA GLN A 185 -12.98 3.13 -13.32
C GLN A 185 -11.66 2.53 -12.85
N TYR A 186 -10.58 2.72 -13.59
CA TYR A 186 -9.26 2.19 -13.26
C TYR A 186 -8.27 3.31 -13.09
N GLY A 187 -7.43 3.18 -12.09
CA GLY A 187 -6.34 4.12 -11.91
C GLY A 187 -5.16 3.50 -11.19
N PHE A 188 -4.04 4.18 -11.30
CA PHE A 188 -2.83 3.86 -10.57
C PHE A 188 -2.10 5.12 -10.14
N GLY A 189 -1.22 4.97 -9.15
CA GLY A 189 -0.51 6.10 -8.59
C GLY A 189 0.65 5.70 -7.69
N LEU A 190 1.18 6.70 -7.01
CA LEU A 190 2.25 6.56 -6.05
C LEU A 190 1.67 6.41 -4.63
N LEU A 191 2.37 5.63 -3.82
CA LEU A 191 2.05 5.36 -2.42
C LEU A 191 3.29 5.65 -1.57
N GLY A 192 3.13 6.50 -0.56
CA GLY A 192 4.07 6.68 0.53
C GLY A 192 3.43 6.27 1.84
N GLN A 193 4.14 5.56 2.72
CA GLN A 193 3.60 5.14 4.00
C GLN A 193 4.65 5.23 5.11
N ALA A 194 4.19 5.52 6.32
CA ALA A 194 5.00 5.50 7.54
C ALA A 194 4.17 4.95 8.69
N GLY A 195 4.80 4.18 9.57
CA GLY A 195 4.08 3.56 10.65
C GLY A 195 4.95 3.05 11.77
N ILE A 196 4.28 2.64 12.82
CA ILE A 196 4.87 1.95 13.96
C ILE A 196 4.17 0.61 14.16
N ALA A 197 4.91 -0.40 14.56
CA ALA A 197 4.35 -1.68 14.98
C ALA A 197 4.79 -2.04 16.39
N VAL A 198 3.85 -2.53 17.19
CA VAL A 198 4.09 -3.10 18.52
C VAL A 198 4.13 -4.62 18.39
N LYS A 199 5.23 -5.24 18.83
CA LYS A 199 5.47 -6.68 18.73
C LYS A 199 4.85 -7.40 19.94
N LEU A 200 3.82 -8.18 19.71
CA LEU A 200 3.08 -8.93 20.76
C LEU A 200 3.20 -10.45 20.60
N ASN A 201 4.17 -10.92 19.86
CA ASN A 201 4.46 -12.31 19.43
C ASN A 201 3.40 -13.36 19.82
N PRO A 202 2.70 -14.01 18.87
CA PRO A 202 2.96 -14.01 17.42
C PRO A 202 2.29 -12.85 16.65
N PHE A 203 1.62 -11.95 17.33
CA PHE A 203 0.92 -10.82 16.71
C PHE A 203 1.77 -9.55 16.68
N GLU A 204 1.46 -8.67 15.74
CA GLU A 204 1.96 -7.31 15.68
C GLU A 204 0.79 -6.36 15.45
N LEU A 205 0.69 -5.32 16.28
CA LEU A 205 -0.26 -4.23 16.11
C LEU A 205 0.43 -3.10 15.33
N HIS A 206 -0.08 -2.77 14.15
CA HIS A 206 0.44 -1.73 13.29
C HIS A 206 -0.44 -0.49 13.37
N LEU A 207 0.18 0.68 13.47
CA LEU A 207 -0.45 1.99 13.26
C LEU A 207 0.30 2.66 12.12
N GLU A 208 -0.42 3.05 11.07
CA GLU A 208 0.19 3.50 9.82
C GLU A 208 -0.55 4.72 9.27
N ALA A 209 0.21 5.67 8.77
CA ALA A 209 -0.27 6.75 7.93
C ALA A 209 0.24 6.51 6.51
N SER A 210 -0.63 6.61 5.51
CA SER A 210 -0.27 6.50 4.11
C SER A 210 -0.84 7.65 3.30
N TYR A 211 -0.05 8.10 2.34
CA TYR A 211 -0.46 9.11 1.36
C TYR A 211 -0.38 8.50 -0.04
N LYS A 212 -1.46 8.66 -0.80
CA LYS A 212 -1.62 8.13 -2.14
C LYS A 212 -1.89 9.29 -3.09
N TYR A 213 -1.18 9.28 -4.22
CA TYR A 213 -1.34 10.25 -5.30
C TYR A 213 -1.57 9.52 -6.61
N GLY A 214 -2.74 9.74 -7.23
CA GLY A 214 -3.10 9.17 -8.53
C GLY A 214 -2.29 9.82 -9.64
N LEU A 215 -1.67 9.00 -10.48
CA LEU A 215 -0.98 9.43 -11.69
C LEU A 215 -1.91 9.42 -12.90
N THR A 216 -2.93 8.57 -12.84
CA THR A 216 -3.99 8.54 -13.86
C THR A 216 -5.06 9.59 -13.57
N GLU A 217 -5.71 10.03 -14.61
CA GLU A 217 -6.85 10.92 -14.50
C GLU A 217 -8.04 10.21 -13.86
N PHE A 218 -8.67 10.87 -12.91
CA PHE A 218 -9.84 10.34 -12.20
C PHE A 218 -11.12 10.52 -13.00
N LEU A 219 -11.27 11.65 -13.67
CA LEU A 219 -12.38 11.96 -14.59
C LEU A 219 -11.83 12.13 -16.02
N ASP A 220 -12.68 11.93 -17.02
CA ASP A 220 -12.33 12.22 -18.41
C ASP A 220 -11.89 13.68 -18.54
N PRO A 221 -10.71 13.97 -19.08
CA PRO A 221 -10.17 15.32 -19.19
C PRO A 221 -11.03 16.27 -20.05
N LYS A 222 -11.88 15.74 -20.93
CA LYS A 222 -12.78 16.50 -21.80
C LYS A 222 -14.16 16.74 -21.20
N ILE A 223 -14.36 16.39 -19.93
CA ILE A 223 -15.69 16.44 -19.28
C ILE A 223 -16.39 17.81 -19.33
N TYR A 224 -15.64 18.89 -19.45
CA TYR A 224 -16.18 20.26 -19.41
C TYR A 224 -16.19 20.97 -20.75
N SER A 225 -15.32 20.62 -21.66
CA SER A 225 -15.23 21.16 -23.01
C SER A 225 -14.27 20.34 -23.84
N GLU A 226 -14.52 20.18 -25.13
CA GLU A 226 -13.59 19.53 -26.05
C GLU A 226 -12.30 20.38 -26.23
N ASP A 227 -12.40 21.70 -26.01
CA ASP A 227 -11.29 22.64 -26.14
C ASP A 227 -10.47 22.84 -24.86
N TYR A 228 -11.04 22.47 -23.69
CA TYR A 228 -10.43 22.65 -22.38
C TYR A 228 -10.21 21.33 -21.65
N TRP A 229 -8.96 20.91 -21.55
CA TRP A 229 -8.57 19.75 -20.77
C TRP A 229 -8.48 20.09 -19.28
N THR A 230 -9.23 19.34 -18.48
CA THR A 230 -9.18 19.44 -17.03
C THR A 230 -8.56 18.19 -16.49
N TYR A 231 -7.33 18.30 -15.98
CA TYR A 231 -6.65 17.19 -15.34
C TYR A 231 -7.19 16.99 -13.93
N THR A 232 -7.44 15.73 -13.59
CA THR A 232 -8.01 15.35 -12.29
C THR A 232 -7.25 14.18 -11.71
N HIS A 233 -6.69 14.35 -10.52
CA HIS A 233 -5.93 13.32 -9.84
C HIS A 233 -6.54 12.99 -8.49
N ALA A 234 -6.81 11.70 -8.24
CA ALA A 234 -7.24 11.24 -6.94
C ALA A 234 -6.10 11.33 -5.93
N THR A 235 -6.38 11.87 -4.76
CA THR A 235 -5.45 11.90 -3.62
C THR A 235 -6.12 11.34 -2.40
N GLN A 236 -5.37 10.62 -1.56
CA GLN A 236 -5.91 10.07 -0.31
C GLN A 236 -4.84 10.07 0.78
N LEU A 237 -5.19 10.63 1.93
CA LEU A 237 -4.45 10.49 3.18
C LEU A 237 -5.22 9.49 4.06
N GLN A 238 -4.59 8.40 4.46
CA GLN A 238 -5.23 7.35 5.23
C GLN A 238 -4.45 7.07 6.51
N PHE A 239 -5.16 6.98 7.63
CA PHE A 239 -4.67 6.51 8.92
C PHE A 239 -5.29 5.16 9.20
N SER A 240 -4.50 4.14 9.46
CA SER A 240 -4.98 2.78 9.66
C SER A 240 -4.38 2.12 10.89
N ALA A 241 -5.18 1.29 11.54
CA ALA A 241 -4.75 0.32 12.53
C ALA A 241 -4.86 -1.08 11.93
N GLY A 242 -3.87 -1.94 12.18
CA GLY A 242 -3.87 -3.30 11.64
C GLY A 242 -3.36 -4.30 12.65
N LEU A 243 -3.90 -5.50 12.56
CA LEU A 243 -3.43 -6.66 13.33
C LEU A 243 -2.82 -7.66 12.36
N PHE A 244 -1.56 -7.99 12.60
CA PHE A 244 -0.78 -8.90 11.78
C PHE A 244 -0.35 -10.12 12.57
N LEU A 245 -0.40 -11.28 11.93
CA LEU A 245 0.15 -12.53 12.43
C LEU A 245 1.52 -12.77 11.81
N ASN A 246 2.52 -13.02 12.64
CA ASN A 246 3.85 -13.43 12.24
C ASN A 246 3.87 -14.96 12.10
N PHE A 247 3.98 -15.46 10.87
CA PHE A 247 4.01 -16.90 10.58
C PHE A 247 5.30 -17.27 9.84
N GLY A 248 6.34 -17.42 10.53
CA GLY A 248 7.65 -17.77 9.98
C GLY A 248 8.62 -16.60 10.07
N SER A 249 9.53 -16.75 10.98
CA SER A 249 10.65 -15.85 11.13
C SER A 249 11.91 -16.65 11.40
N LYS A 250 13.03 -16.25 10.78
CA LYS A 250 14.34 -16.80 11.07
C LYS A 250 15.18 -15.70 11.69
N HIS A 251 15.75 -15.98 12.84
CA HIS A 251 16.64 -15.07 13.53
C HIS A 251 18.09 -15.43 13.27
N TYR A 252 18.95 -14.43 13.19
CA TYR A 252 20.39 -14.65 13.18
C TYR A 252 20.81 -15.27 14.52
N LYS A 253 21.45 -16.42 14.47
CA LYS A 253 22.09 -17.03 15.65
C LYS A 253 23.58 -16.95 15.43
N LYS A 254 24.29 -16.18 16.26
CA LYS A 254 25.75 -16.20 16.29
C LYS A 254 26.19 -17.61 16.72
N LYS A 255 26.92 -18.33 15.85
CA LYS A 255 27.60 -19.56 16.28
C LYS A 255 28.59 -19.17 17.40
N LYS A 256 28.40 -19.79 18.58
CA LYS A 256 29.38 -19.71 19.68
C LYS A 256 30.65 -20.46 19.32
#